data_1c5fa8e2b0cf10c18978940bf7b344e9
#
_entry.id   1c5fa8e2b0cf10c18978940bf7b344e9
#
_cell.length_a   1.000
_cell.length_b   1.000
_cell.length_c   1.000
_cell.angle_alpha   90.00
_cell.angle_beta   90.00
_cell.angle_gamma   90.00
#
_symmetry.space_group_name_H-M   'P 1'
#
loop_
_entity.id
_entity.type
_entity.pdbx_description
1 polymer ?
#
loop_
_entity_poly.entity_id
_entity_poly.type
_entity_poly.pdbx_seq_one_letter_code
_entity_poly.pdbx_strand_id
1 'polypeptide(L)'
;FGRLSVPDAEPEAHREIGEKVARPFAGALPPLGVSGHTAPGIERSYLAFLKDFEKHLEEHPFLLGTRPSIGDFGLYGPLYAHLYRDPYSGRLLKKEAPSVATWVERMRDPGPDQGDFLAEDHLAETLQPILQRMFEEQGPVLADTMQRLAEWAREEHERLPRAIGMHDFSIGGERGQRAVFPYSIWMWQRAYDHYHTLSGKARERADALLKAVGGYELINQPIPQRVKRENNRLMLA
;
A
#
# COMPACT_ATOMS: atom_id res chain seq x y z
N PHE A 1 -9.97 17.09 -14.89
CA PHE A 1 -11.30 17.07 -14.26
C PHE A 1 -12.24 18.11 -14.88
N GLY A 2 -11.87 19.39 -14.98
CA GLY A 2 -12.75 20.43 -15.51
C GLY A 2 -13.32 20.09 -16.90
N ARG A 3 -12.47 19.71 -17.84
CA ARG A 3 -12.90 19.28 -19.20
C ARG A 3 -13.79 18.04 -19.19
N LEU A 4 -13.59 17.11 -18.26
CA LEU A 4 -14.44 15.93 -18.15
C LEU A 4 -15.81 16.24 -17.54
N SER A 5 -15.87 17.25 -16.68
CA SER A 5 -17.12 17.62 -16.00
C SER A 5 -18.01 18.53 -16.88
N VAL A 6 -17.41 19.40 -17.67
CA VAL A 6 -18.12 20.38 -18.51
C VAL A 6 -17.37 20.53 -19.86
N PRO A 7 -17.45 19.55 -20.77
CA PRO A 7 -16.63 19.48 -21.98
C PRO A 7 -16.71 20.75 -22.86
N ASP A 8 -17.89 21.34 -22.96
CA ASP A 8 -18.21 22.45 -23.84
C ASP A 8 -18.00 23.85 -23.21
N ALA A 9 -17.46 23.91 -21.96
CA ALA A 9 -17.26 25.17 -21.27
C ALA A 9 -15.94 25.85 -21.68
N GLU A 10 -15.87 27.15 -21.45
CA GLU A 10 -14.65 27.96 -21.66
C GLU A 10 -13.48 27.50 -20.76
N PRO A 11 -12.22 27.73 -21.18
CA PRO A 11 -11.03 27.27 -20.45
C PRO A 11 -10.97 27.74 -19.00
N GLU A 12 -11.53 28.89 -18.67
CA GLU A 12 -11.58 29.42 -17.31
C GLU A 12 -12.51 28.61 -16.42
N ALA A 13 -13.70 28.24 -16.91
CA ALA A 13 -14.63 27.35 -16.19
C ALA A 13 -14.03 25.93 -15.99
N HIS A 14 -13.30 25.43 -16.98
CA HIS A 14 -12.54 24.16 -16.83
C HIS A 14 -11.54 24.23 -15.70
N ARG A 15 -10.80 25.36 -15.56
CA ARG A 15 -9.82 25.54 -14.50
C ARG A 15 -10.49 25.64 -13.14
N GLU A 16 -11.51 26.48 -13.00
CA GLU A 16 -12.25 26.66 -11.76
C GLU A 16 -12.85 25.34 -11.23
N ILE A 17 -13.53 24.58 -12.08
CA ILE A 17 -14.09 23.29 -11.73
C ILE A 17 -12.97 22.29 -11.40
N GLY A 18 -11.88 22.29 -12.17
CA GLY A 18 -10.72 21.44 -11.92
C GLY A 18 -10.11 21.71 -10.55
N GLU A 19 -9.90 22.96 -10.17
CA GLU A 19 -9.40 23.38 -8.86
C GLU A 19 -10.37 22.98 -7.73
N LYS A 20 -11.67 23.19 -7.91
CA LYS A 20 -12.68 22.77 -6.94
C LYS A 20 -12.65 21.27 -6.68
N VAL A 21 -12.52 20.45 -7.74
CA VAL A 21 -12.43 18.99 -7.63
C VAL A 21 -11.08 18.56 -7.01
N ALA A 22 -9.98 19.24 -7.34
CA ALA A 22 -8.65 18.91 -6.83
C ALA A 22 -8.44 19.28 -5.35
N ARG A 23 -9.16 20.28 -4.83
CA ARG A 23 -8.97 20.82 -3.47
C ARG A 23 -9.04 19.76 -2.36
N PRO A 24 -10.02 18.82 -2.31
CA PRO A 24 -10.04 17.77 -1.28
C PRO A 24 -8.82 16.84 -1.36
N PHE A 25 -8.35 16.52 -2.56
CA PHE A 25 -7.16 15.68 -2.76
C PHE A 25 -5.89 16.40 -2.30
N ALA A 26 -5.73 17.67 -2.67
CA ALA A 26 -4.62 18.49 -2.19
C ALA A 26 -4.61 18.62 -0.65
N GLY A 27 -5.78 18.76 -0.03
CA GLY A 27 -5.94 18.81 1.43
C GLY A 27 -5.60 17.50 2.12
N ALA A 28 -5.65 16.36 1.41
CA ALA A 28 -5.28 15.06 1.96
C ALA A 28 -3.76 14.80 1.97
N LEU A 29 -2.97 15.55 1.19
CA LEU A 29 -1.53 15.31 1.06
C LEU A 29 -0.76 15.49 2.39
N PRO A 30 -0.90 16.58 3.16
CA PRO A 30 -0.16 16.75 4.41
C PRO A 30 -0.45 15.65 5.44
N PRO A 31 -1.70 15.25 5.73
CA PRO A 31 -1.98 14.13 6.62
C PRO A 31 -1.37 12.81 6.17
N LEU A 32 -1.18 12.61 4.87
CA LEU A 32 -0.52 11.41 4.31
C LEU A 32 1.01 11.50 4.36
N GLY A 33 1.56 12.64 4.81
CA GLY A 33 3.00 12.87 4.91
C GLY A 33 3.63 13.40 3.62
N VAL A 34 2.83 13.83 2.64
CA VAL A 34 3.35 14.41 1.39
C VAL A 34 3.61 15.89 1.60
N SER A 35 4.85 16.30 1.41
CA SER A 35 5.34 17.66 1.49
C SER A 35 6.40 17.91 0.43
N GLY A 36 6.82 19.16 0.23
CA GLY A 36 7.95 19.48 -0.66
C GLY A 36 9.26 18.76 -0.26
N HIS A 37 9.42 18.43 1.03
CA HIS A 37 10.58 17.71 1.54
C HIS A 37 10.48 16.21 1.30
N THR A 38 9.32 15.59 1.52
CA THR A 38 9.14 14.13 1.41
C THR A 38 8.81 13.67 0.00
N ALA A 39 8.28 14.55 -0.87
CA ALA A 39 7.88 14.18 -2.23
C ALA A 39 9.02 13.53 -3.05
N PRO A 40 10.29 14.01 -3.02
CA PRO A 40 11.37 13.32 -3.72
C PRO A 40 11.66 11.91 -3.21
N GLY A 41 11.52 11.67 -1.90
CA GLY A 41 11.66 10.34 -1.31
C GLY A 41 10.54 9.39 -1.73
N ILE A 42 9.30 9.90 -1.74
CA ILE A 42 8.13 9.14 -2.22
C ILE A 42 8.32 8.73 -3.68
N GLU A 43 8.79 9.65 -4.53
CA GLU A 43 9.04 9.35 -5.94
C GLU A 43 10.17 8.33 -6.11
N ARG A 44 11.28 8.44 -5.36
CA ARG A 44 12.36 7.42 -5.37
C ARG A 44 11.86 6.04 -4.96
N SER A 45 11.08 5.95 -3.88
CA SER A 45 10.52 4.68 -3.41
C SER A 45 9.57 4.07 -4.44
N TYR A 46 8.72 4.89 -5.08
CA TYR A 46 7.83 4.46 -6.15
C TYR A 46 8.60 3.94 -7.38
N LEU A 47 9.61 4.68 -7.85
CA LEU A 47 10.42 4.25 -9.00
C LEU A 47 11.21 2.96 -8.71
N ALA A 48 11.71 2.81 -7.48
CA ALA A 48 12.35 1.58 -7.05
C ALA A 48 11.36 0.39 -7.02
N PHE A 49 10.14 0.62 -6.52
CA PHE A 49 9.07 -0.39 -6.59
C PHE A 49 8.76 -0.77 -8.05
N LEU A 50 8.59 0.20 -8.93
CA LEU A 50 8.33 -0.08 -10.35
C LEU A 50 9.43 -0.93 -10.99
N LYS A 51 10.70 -0.61 -10.72
CA LYS A 51 11.84 -1.36 -11.23
C LYS A 51 11.85 -2.82 -10.75
N ASP A 52 11.59 -3.04 -9.46
CA ASP A 52 11.56 -4.38 -8.89
C ASP A 52 10.35 -5.19 -9.41
N PHE A 53 9.19 -4.54 -9.54
CA PHE A 53 8.00 -5.20 -10.06
C PHE A 53 8.10 -5.46 -11.56
N GLU A 54 8.71 -4.56 -12.34
CA GLU A 54 9.06 -4.80 -13.76
C GLU A 54 9.87 -6.08 -13.92
N LYS A 55 10.95 -6.22 -13.13
CA LYS A 55 11.79 -7.41 -13.14
C LYS A 55 11.01 -8.68 -12.76
N HIS A 56 10.11 -8.60 -11.78
CA HIS A 56 9.28 -9.73 -11.42
C HIS A 56 8.37 -10.18 -12.57
N LEU A 57 7.79 -9.23 -13.28
CA LEU A 57 6.85 -9.49 -14.38
C LEU A 57 7.53 -10.01 -15.67
N GLU A 58 8.86 -9.94 -15.77
CA GLU A 58 9.63 -10.62 -16.82
C GLU A 58 9.59 -12.15 -16.67
N GLU A 59 9.48 -12.64 -15.43
CA GLU A 59 9.51 -14.07 -15.10
C GLU A 59 8.11 -14.63 -14.79
N HIS A 60 7.25 -13.82 -14.18
CA HIS A 60 5.94 -14.23 -13.70
C HIS A 60 4.85 -13.27 -14.16
N PRO A 61 3.77 -13.75 -14.81
CA PRO A 61 2.69 -12.88 -15.27
C PRO A 61 1.86 -12.23 -14.15
N PHE A 62 1.91 -12.79 -12.93
CA PHE A 62 1.27 -12.28 -11.71
C PHE A 62 2.17 -12.51 -10.49
N LEU A 63 1.84 -11.90 -9.35
CA LEU A 63 2.66 -11.95 -8.14
C LEU A 63 3.03 -13.37 -7.67
N LEU A 64 2.12 -14.31 -7.75
CA LEU A 64 2.32 -15.64 -7.20
C LEU A 64 2.29 -16.76 -8.26
N GLY A 65 2.61 -16.45 -9.51
CA GLY A 65 2.66 -17.42 -10.59
C GLY A 65 1.93 -17.01 -11.85
N THR A 66 1.20 -17.93 -12.47
CA THR A 66 0.46 -17.68 -13.73
C THR A 66 -1.02 -17.38 -13.52
N ARG A 67 -1.47 -17.31 -12.26
CA ARG A 67 -2.82 -17.03 -11.83
C ARG A 67 -2.87 -15.75 -10.98
N PRO A 68 -3.82 -14.80 -11.23
CA PRO A 68 -3.94 -13.62 -10.39
C PRO A 68 -4.32 -13.99 -8.95
N SER A 69 -3.67 -13.36 -7.99
CA SER A 69 -3.87 -13.52 -6.57
C SER A 69 -4.60 -12.32 -5.96
N ILE A 70 -5.04 -12.43 -4.71
CA ILE A 70 -5.58 -11.27 -3.97
C ILE A 70 -4.56 -10.13 -3.85
N GLY A 71 -3.25 -10.45 -3.86
CA GLY A 71 -2.17 -9.46 -3.89
C GLY A 71 -2.18 -8.64 -5.18
N ASP A 72 -2.39 -9.29 -6.33
CA ASP A 72 -2.52 -8.62 -7.63
C ASP A 72 -3.72 -7.65 -7.62
N PHE A 73 -4.87 -8.06 -7.14
CA PHE A 73 -6.04 -7.17 -7.00
C PHE A 73 -5.79 -6.02 -6.02
N GLY A 74 -5.03 -6.26 -4.94
CA GLY A 74 -4.62 -5.23 -3.99
C GLY A 74 -3.73 -4.17 -4.62
N LEU A 75 -2.76 -4.55 -5.45
CA LEU A 75 -1.88 -3.64 -6.18
C LEU A 75 -2.59 -2.96 -7.37
N TYR A 76 -3.46 -3.70 -8.07
CA TYR A 76 -4.18 -3.17 -9.22
C TYR A 76 -4.99 -1.92 -8.89
N GLY A 77 -5.67 -1.89 -7.74
CA GLY A 77 -6.49 -0.76 -7.34
C GLY A 77 -5.77 0.59 -7.45
N PRO A 78 -4.70 0.85 -6.67
CA PRO A 78 -3.97 2.10 -6.72
C PRO A 78 -3.20 2.31 -8.03
N LEU A 79 -2.60 1.25 -8.60
CA LEU A 79 -1.85 1.35 -9.85
C LEU A 79 -2.76 1.76 -11.01
N TYR A 80 -3.91 1.12 -11.19
CA TYR A 80 -4.83 1.47 -12.26
C TYR A 80 -5.50 2.83 -12.06
N ALA A 81 -6.10 3.06 -10.88
CA ALA A 81 -6.98 4.20 -10.66
C ALA A 81 -6.25 5.55 -10.75
N HIS A 82 -5.02 5.63 -10.25
CA HIS A 82 -4.29 6.88 -10.11
C HIS A 82 -2.96 6.89 -10.84
N LEU A 83 -2.18 5.81 -10.78
CA LEU A 83 -0.82 5.78 -11.31
C LEU A 83 -0.75 5.41 -12.80
N TYR A 84 -1.77 4.78 -13.35
CA TYR A 84 -1.86 4.43 -14.77
C TYR A 84 -2.72 5.41 -15.56
N ARG A 85 -3.87 5.83 -14.99
CA ARG A 85 -4.84 6.67 -15.70
C ARG A 85 -4.52 8.15 -15.68
N ASP A 86 -3.93 8.65 -14.61
CA ASP A 86 -3.61 10.07 -14.49
C ASP A 86 -2.49 10.45 -15.46
N PRO A 87 -2.58 11.61 -16.15
CA PRO A 87 -1.71 11.88 -17.30
C PRO A 87 -0.21 11.91 -16.97
N TYR A 88 0.19 12.45 -15.83
CA TYR A 88 1.62 12.54 -15.45
C TYR A 88 2.16 11.18 -15.02
N SER A 89 1.54 10.59 -14.00
CA SER A 89 1.96 9.30 -13.44
C SER A 89 1.83 8.16 -14.44
N GLY A 90 0.79 8.20 -15.30
CA GLY A 90 0.62 7.19 -16.34
C GLY A 90 1.69 7.24 -17.43
N ARG A 91 2.18 8.44 -17.81
CA ARG A 91 3.35 8.55 -18.70
C ARG A 91 4.61 8.02 -18.05
N LEU A 92 4.83 8.37 -16.77
CA LEU A 92 5.97 7.91 -15.98
C LEU A 92 5.97 6.37 -15.89
N LEU A 93 4.87 5.77 -15.45
CA LEU A 93 4.72 4.32 -15.32
C LEU A 93 4.98 3.61 -16.66
N LYS A 94 4.36 4.05 -17.75
CA LYS A 94 4.52 3.44 -19.07
C LYS A 94 5.94 3.57 -19.62
N LYS A 95 6.66 4.63 -19.25
CA LYS A 95 8.05 4.86 -19.65
C LYS A 95 9.02 4.01 -18.85
N GLU A 96 8.87 4.02 -17.50
CA GLU A 96 9.84 3.42 -16.59
C GLU A 96 9.58 1.92 -16.34
N ALA A 97 8.32 1.45 -16.54
CA ALA A 97 7.90 0.08 -16.26
C ALA A 97 6.82 -0.43 -17.25
N PRO A 98 7.17 -0.68 -18.53
CA PRO A 98 6.22 -1.11 -19.55
C PRO A 98 5.57 -2.46 -19.25
N SER A 99 6.26 -3.41 -18.59
CA SER A 99 5.66 -4.69 -18.19
C SER A 99 4.62 -4.50 -17.09
N VAL A 100 4.84 -3.56 -16.17
CA VAL A 100 3.82 -3.17 -15.17
C VAL A 100 2.60 -2.56 -15.87
N ALA A 101 2.80 -1.70 -16.88
CA ALA A 101 1.70 -1.16 -17.66
C ALA A 101 0.90 -2.27 -18.37
N THR A 102 1.59 -3.26 -18.94
CA THR A 102 0.97 -4.45 -19.56
C THR A 102 0.23 -5.30 -18.55
N TRP A 103 0.80 -5.47 -17.33
CA TRP A 103 0.13 -6.17 -16.25
C TRP A 103 -1.13 -5.44 -15.78
N VAL A 104 -1.13 -4.11 -15.70
CA VAL A 104 -2.33 -3.31 -15.37
C VAL A 104 -3.44 -3.56 -16.41
N GLU A 105 -3.12 -3.60 -17.71
CA GLU A 105 -4.10 -3.92 -18.75
C GLU A 105 -4.61 -5.37 -18.65
N ARG A 106 -3.73 -6.33 -18.32
CA ARG A 106 -4.11 -7.73 -18.07
C ARG A 106 -5.05 -7.86 -16.88
N MET A 107 -4.81 -7.12 -15.81
CA MET A 107 -5.66 -7.12 -14.62
C MET A 107 -7.03 -6.44 -14.82
N ARG A 108 -7.24 -5.68 -15.88
CA ARG A 108 -8.58 -5.14 -16.24
C ARG A 108 -9.53 -6.24 -16.71
N ASP A 109 -8.99 -7.22 -17.40
CA ASP A 109 -9.72 -8.41 -17.85
C ASP A 109 -8.78 -9.62 -17.72
N PRO A 110 -8.65 -10.20 -16.52
CA PRO A 110 -7.71 -11.29 -16.28
C PRO A 110 -8.13 -12.60 -16.95
N GLY A 111 -9.28 -12.60 -17.64
CA GLY A 111 -9.84 -13.78 -18.27
C GLY A 111 -10.38 -14.81 -17.27
N PRO A 112 -10.79 -15.98 -17.75
CA PRO A 112 -11.16 -17.07 -16.88
C PRO A 112 -9.94 -17.51 -16.05
N ASP A 113 -10.20 -18.00 -14.85
CA ASP A 113 -9.20 -18.42 -13.87
C ASP A 113 -8.39 -19.63 -14.39
N GLN A 114 -7.41 -19.34 -15.25
CA GLN A 114 -6.52 -20.30 -15.88
C GLN A 114 -5.10 -20.06 -15.36
N GLY A 115 -4.44 -21.10 -14.94
CA GLY A 115 -3.09 -21.04 -14.42
C GLY A 115 -3.00 -21.46 -12.96
N ASP A 116 -1.77 -21.54 -12.47
CA ASP A 116 -1.44 -22.07 -11.15
C ASP A 116 -0.64 -21.04 -10.33
N PHE A 117 -0.75 -21.15 -9.02
CA PHE A 117 0.20 -20.52 -8.11
C PHE A 117 1.53 -21.30 -8.12
N LEU A 118 2.60 -20.64 -7.74
CA LEU A 118 3.89 -21.29 -7.55
C LEU A 118 3.75 -22.46 -6.55
N ALA A 119 4.41 -23.58 -6.86
CA ALA A 119 4.31 -24.80 -6.07
C ALA A 119 4.76 -24.59 -4.62
N GLU A 120 4.16 -25.34 -3.70
CA GLU A 120 4.53 -25.37 -2.27
C GLU A 120 4.53 -24.01 -1.57
N ASP A 121 3.64 -23.10 -1.95
CA ASP A 121 3.60 -21.71 -1.44
C ASP A 121 4.93 -20.97 -1.62
N HIS A 122 5.69 -21.31 -2.67
CA HIS A 122 6.93 -20.63 -2.98
C HIS A 122 6.68 -19.16 -3.31
N LEU A 123 7.48 -18.27 -2.72
CA LEU A 123 7.51 -16.87 -3.10
C LEU A 123 8.72 -16.63 -4.02
N ALA A 124 8.48 -16.09 -5.21
CA ALA A 124 9.56 -15.77 -6.14
C ALA A 124 10.57 -14.81 -5.50
N GLU A 125 11.86 -15.08 -5.70
CA GLU A 125 12.95 -14.25 -5.15
C GLU A 125 12.86 -12.81 -5.65
N THR A 126 12.33 -12.60 -6.84
CA THR A 126 12.08 -11.27 -7.43
C THR A 126 11.09 -10.40 -6.65
N LEU A 127 10.28 -10.97 -5.75
CA LEU A 127 9.39 -10.22 -4.84
C LEU A 127 10.09 -9.80 -3.53
N GLN A 128 11.21 -10.40 -3.18
CA GLN A 128 11.89 -10.11 -1.91
C GLN A 128 12.28 -8.62 -1.77
N PRO A 129 12.84 -7.94 -2.80
CA PRO A 129 13.16 -6.50 -2.70
C PRO A 129 11.93 -5.62 -2.43
N ILE A 130 10.78 -5.99 -2.99
CA ILE A 130 9.51 -5.26 -2.76
C ILE A 130 9.06 -5.43 -1.30
N LEU A 131 9.09 -6.65 -0.78
CA LEU A 131 8.74 -6.94 0.61
C LEU A 131 9.72 -6.30 1.59
N GLN A 132 11.02 -6.35 1.29
CA GLN A 132 12.06 -5.73 2.11
C GLN A 132 11.81 -4.22 2.23
N ARG A 133 11.60 -3.52 1.11
CA ARG A 133 11.28 -2.09 1.13
C ARG A 133 9.99 -1.81 1.91
N MET A 134 8.98 -2.65 1.76
CA MET A 134 7.74 -2.53 2.52
C MET A 134 7.99 -2.60 4.05
N PHE A 135 8.79 -3.55 4.50
CA PHE A 135 9.12 -3.66 5.93
C PHE A 135 10.05 -2.53 6.41
N GLU A 136 10.99 -2.09 5.60
CA GLU A 136 11.86 -0.95 5.91
C GLU A 136 11.10 0.37 6.06
N GLU A 137 10.14 0.66 5.17
CA GLU A 137 9.42 1.93 5.13
C GLU A 137 8.12 1.93 5.94
N GLN A 138 7.35 0.84 5.90
CA GLN A 138 6.06 0.75 6.60
C GLN A 138 6.13 0.03 7.95
N GLY A 139 7.13 -0.82 8.17
CA GLY A 139 7.29 -1.54 9.43
C GLY A 139 7.37 -0.62 10.65
N PRO A 140 8.27 0.39 10.67
CA PRO A 140 8.36 1.35 11.77
C PRO A 140 7.07 2.14 11.99
N VAL A 141 6.37 2.51 10.91
CA VAL A 141 5.07 3.20 10.96
C VAL A 141 4.00 2.34 11.61
N LEU A 142 3.96 1.05 11.29
CA LEU A 142 3.03 0.10 11.91
C LEU A 142 3.33 -0.10 13.39
N ALA A 143 4.60 -0.30 13.74
CA ALA A 143 5.04 -0.48 15.13
C ALA A 143 4.66 0.74 16.00
N ASP A 144 4.95 1.96 15.52
CA ASP A 144 4.59 3.18 16.22
C ASP A 144 3.05 3.37 16.30
N THR A 145 2.33 3.03 15.23
CA THR A 145 0.86 3.08 15.24
C THR A 145 0.26 2.14 16.29
N MET A 146 0.82 0.92 16.48
CA MET A 146 0.37 -0.02 17.52
C MET A 146 0.53 0.58 18.92
N GLN A 147 1.68 1.21 19.20
CA GLN A 147 1.96 1.84 20.48
C GLN A 147 1.02 3.03 20.74
N ARG A 148 0.92 3.95 19.79
CA ARG A 148 0.06 5.15 19.90
C ARG A 148 -1.41 4.79 20.04
N LEU A 149 -1.87 3.75 19.35
CA LEU A 149 -3.24 3.29 19.51
C LEU A 149 -3.48 2.73 20.94
N ALA A 150 -2.52 1.98 21.48
CA ALA A 150 -2.62 1.46 22.84
C ALA A 150 -2.58 2.58 23.90
N GLU A 151 -1.77 3.62 23.68
CA GLU A 151 -1.73 4.81 24.55
C GLU A 151 -3.05 5.58 24.47
N TRP A 152 -3.52 5.85 23.26
CA TRP A 152 -4.79 6.55 23.03
C TRP A 152 -5.98 5.81 23.65
N ALA A 153 -6.00 4.47 23.58
CA ALA A 153 -7.07 3.64 24.14
C ALA A 153 -7.13 3.57 25.68
N ARG A 154 -6.13 4.14 26.39
CA ARG A 154 -6.17 4.24 27.87
C ARG A 154 -7.09 5.33 28.38
N GLU A 155 -7.44 6.27 27.51
CA GLU A 155 -8.37 7.35 27.83
C GLU A 155 -9.78 6.99 27.37
N GLU A 156 -10.80 7.57 27.97
CA GLU A 156 -12.18 7.40 27.52
C GLU A 156 -12.44 8.23 26.26
N HIS A 157 -12.90 7.55 25.22
CA HIS A 157 -13.26 8.17 23.96
C HIS A 157 -14.63 7.69 23.46
N GLU A 158 -15.45 8.60 22.99
CA GLU A 158 -16.77 8.28 22.44
C GLU A 158 -16.66 7.38 21.20
N ARG A 159 -15.63 7.60 20.39
CA ARG A 159 -15.38 6.83 19.14
C ARG A 159 -13.93 6.89 18.72
N LEU A 160 -13.49 5.86 18.00
CA LEU A 160 -12.18 5.87 17.34
C LEU A 160 -12.22 6.77 16.10
N PRO A 161 -11.47 7.87 16.05
CA PRO A 161 -11.42 8.76 14.88
C PRO A 161 -10.59 8.15 13.75
N ARG A 162 -10.65 8.77 12.57
CA ARG A 162 -9.84 8.33 11.41
C ARG A 162 -8.33 8.43 11.69
N ALA A 163 -7.90 9.45 12.43
CA ALA A 163 -6.51 9.67 12.82
C ALA A 163 -6.45 10.05 14.30
N ILE A 164 -5.43 9.56 15.02
CA ILE A 164 -5.25 9.73 16.48
C ILE A 164 -4.00 10.57 16.82
N GLY A 165 -3.47 11.32 15.88
CA GLY A 165 -2.30 12.18 16.08
C GLY A 165 -1.39 12.16 14.87
N MET A 166 -0.16 12.60 15.07
CA MET A 166 0.90 12.63 14.06
C MET A 166 2.10 11.82 14.55
N HIS A 167 2.85 11.23 13.61
CA HIS A 167 4.10 10.54 13.90
C HIS A 167 5.14 10.76 12.81
N ASP A 168 6.39 10.52 13.15
CA ASP A 168 7.49 10.56 12.20
C ASP A 168 7.48 9.31 11.31
N PHE A 169 7.93 9.47 10.08
CA PHE A 169 8.17 8.37 9.13
C PHE A 169 9.36 8.68 8.24
N SER A 170 9.88 7.64 7.60
CA SER A 170 10.92 7.74 6.58
C SER A 170 10.47 7.04 5.31
N ILE A 171 10.76 7.61 4.15
CA ILE A 171 10.47 7.03 2.85
C ILE A 171 11.51 7.47 1.82
N GLY A 172 12.10 6.51 1.10
CA GLY A 172 13.10 6.78 0.08
C GLY A 172 14.27 7.65 0.59
N GLY A 173 14.64 7.54 1.87
CA GLY A 173 15.71 8.31 2.50
C GLY A 173 15.31 9.68 3.07
N GLU A 174 14.08 10.15 2.84
CA GLU A 174 13.57 11.39 3.44
C GLU A 174 12.78 11.11 4.72
N ARG A 175 12.79 12.08 5.63
CA ARG A 175 12.02 12.02 6.89
C ARG A 175 10.89 13.04 6.85
N GLY A 176 9.75 12.71 7.45
CA GLY A 176 8.62 13.60 7.55
C GLY A 176 7.66 13.18 8.65
N GLN A 177 6.53 13.86 8.70
CA GLN A 177 5.44 13.53 9.62
C GLN A 177 4.18 13.17 8.83
N ARG A 178 3.41 12.22 9.35
CA ARG A 178 2.11 11.82 8.80
C ARG A 178 1.13 11.53 9.93
N ALA A 179 -0.15 11.50 9.61
CA ALA A 179 -1.17 11.13 10.57
C ALA A 179 -1.10 9.65 10.94
N VAL A 180 -1.35 9.37 12.21
CA VAL A 180 -1.47 8.01 12.74
C VAL A 180 -2.84 7.46 12.40
N PHE A 181 -2.91 6.50 11.48
CA PHE A 181 -4.16 5.90 11.02
C PHE A 181 -4.37 4.51 11.64
N PRO A 182 -5.28 4.34 12.62
CA PRO A 182 -5.57 3.04 13.24
C PRO A 182 -6.05 1.97 12.26
N TYR A 183 -6.55 2.36 11.09
CA TYR A 183 -6.98 1.43 10.04
C TYR A 183 -5.85 0.50 9.56
N SER A 184 -4.59 0.96 9.60
CA SER A 184 -3.43 0.14 9.24
C SER A 184 -3.28 -1.08 10.16
N ILE A 185 -3.67 -0.94 11.44
CA ILE A 185 -3.65 -2.06 12.40
C ILE A 185 -4.72 -3.10 12.05
N TRP A 186 -5.91 -2.66 11.64
CA TRP A 186 -6.95 -3.60 11.18
C TRP A 186 -6.50 -4.41 9.96
N MET A 187 -5.75 -3.80 9.04
CA MET A 187 -5.18 -4.52 7.90
C MET A 187 -4.07 -5.48 8.34
N TRP A 188 -3.17 -5.02 9.21
CA TRP A 188 -2.05 -5.80 9.72
C TRP A 188 -2.50 -7.02 10.53
N GLN A 189 -3.54 -6.90 11.34
CA GLN A 189 -4.09 -8.00 12.14
C GLN A 189 -4.38 -9.26 11.33
N ARG A 190 -4.75 -9.14 10.07
CA ARG A 190 -5.05 -10.29 9.20
C ARG A 190 -3.80 -11.11 8.90
N ALA A 191 -2.70 -10.46 8.54
CA ALA A 191 -1.43 -11.13 8.32
C ALA A 191 -0.89 -11.68 9.64
N TYR A 192 -0.96 -10.89 10.70
CA TYR A 192 -0.56 -11.28 12.05
C TYR A 192 -1.29 -12.52 12.52
N ASP A 193 -2.62 -12.53 12.48
CA ASP A 193 -3.44 -13.66 12.94
C ASP A 193 -3.16 -14.91 12.12
N HIS A 194 -3.11 -14.79 10.78
CA HIS A 194 -2.79 -15.93 9.91
C HIS A 194 -1.40 -16.51 10.23
N TYR A 195 -0.38 -15.68 10.33
CA TYR A 195 0.97 -16.14 10.65
C TYR A 195 1.01 -16.93 11.97
N HIS A 196 0.27 -16.50 12.99
CA HIS A 196 0.23 -17.17 14.30
C HIS A 196 -0.59 -18.47 14.30
N THR A 197 -1.33 -18.77 13.24
CA THR A 197 -1.95 -20.10 13.05
C THR A 197 -1.01 -21.10 12.37
N LEU A 198 0.06 -20.64 11.75
CA LEU A 198 1.01 -21.53 11.06
C LEU A 198 1.79 -22.42 12.02
N SER A 199 2.05 -23.65 11.59
CA SER A 199 2.83 -24.64 12.33
C SER A 199 3.71 -25.48 11.39
N GLY A 200 4.68 -26.22 11.97
CA GLY A 200 5.57 -27.09 11.23
C GLY A 200 6.28 -26.40 10.06
N LYS A 201 6.39 -27.08 8.94
CA LYS A 201 7.10 -26.57 7.73
C LYS A 201 6.56 -25.24 7.20
N ALA A 202 5.25 -24.99 7.30
CA ALA A 202 4.66 -23.72 6.84
C ALA A 202 5.17 -22.56 7.70
N ARG A 203 5.25 -22.74 9.01
CA ARG A 203 5.80 -21.76 9.92
C ARG A 203 7.29 -21.53 9.69
N GLU A 204 8.07 -22.60 9.51
CA GLU A 204 9.51 -22.50 9.24
C GLU A 204 9.80 -21.72 7.95
N ARG A 205 9.03 -21.95 6.87
CA ARG A 205 9.15 -21.19 5.62
C ARG A 205 8.78 -19.71 5.80
N ALA A 206 7.69 -19.44 6.50
CA ALA A 206 7.27 -18.07 6.80
C ALA A 206 8.32 -17.32 7.64
N ASP A 207 8.89 -17.97 8.65
CA ASP A 207 9.96 -17.40 9.48
C ASP A 207 11.22 -17.09 8.67
N ALA A 208 11.64 -18.03 7.81
CA ALA A 208 12.80 -17.84 6.94
C ALA A 208 12.61 -16.64 5.99
N LEU A 209 11.45 -16.55 5.33
CA LEU A 209 11.10 -15.43 4.46
C LEU A 209 11.08 -14.11 5.23
N LEU A 210 10.37 -14.05 6.35
CA LEU A 210 10.24 -12.83 7.14
C LEU A 210 11.57 -12.34 7.70
N LYS A 211 12.48 -13.25 8.05
CA LYS A 211 13.88 -12.90 8.41
C LYS A 211 14.64 -12.33 7.23
N ALA A 212 14.50 -12.92 6.04
CA ALA A 212 15.19 -12.45 4.83
C ALA A 212 14.73 -11.06 4.40
N VAL A 213 13.45 -10.70 4.60
CA VAL A 213 12.88 -9.41 4.20
C VAL A 213 12.72 -8.40 5.34
N GLY A 214 13.24 -8.68 6.55
CA GLY A 214 13.21 -7.76 7.69
C GLY A 214 11.87 -7.64 8.41
N GLY A 215 10.91 -8.54 8.17
CA GLY A 215 9.57 -8.49 8.76
C GLY A 215 9.40 -9.32 10.04
N TYR A 216 10.42 -10.12 10.42
CA TYR A 216 10.29 -11.12 11.48
C TYR A 216 9.99 -10.50 12.86
N GLU A 217 10.68 -9.44 13.24
CA GLU A 217 10.47 -8.79 14.53
C GLU A 217 9.07 -8.16 14.61
N LEU A 218 8.64 -7.50 13.55
CA LEU A 218 7.33 -6.85 13.49
C LEU A 218 6.17 -7.85 13.60
N ILE A 219 6.24 -8.99 12.89
CA ILE A 219 5.17 -10.00 12.92
C ILE A 219 5.07 -10.73 14.27
N ASN A 220 6.16 -10.76 15.04
CA ASN A 220 6.18 -11.32 16.38
C ASN A 220 5.95 -10.29 17.50
N GLN A 221 5.87 -8.99 17.15
CA GLN A 221 5.52 -7.95 18.12
C GLN A 221 4.03 -8.06 18.47
N PRO A 222 3.67 -8.23 19.77
CA PRO A 222 2.27 -8.27 20.18
C PRO A 222 1.52 -7.00 19.76
N ILE A 223 0.25 -7.15 19.41
CA ILE A 223 -0.66 -6.01 19.14
C ILE A 223 -1.36 -5.66 20.45
N PRO A 224 -0.93 -4.60 21.17
CA PRO A 224 -1.40 -4.33 22.52
C PRO A 224 -2.87 -3.87 22.55
N GLN A 225 -3.33 -3.20 21.50
CA GLN A 225 -4.73 -2.81 21.33
C GLN A 225 -5.21 -3.24 19.95
N ARG A 226 -6.19 -4.11 19.94
CA ARG A 226 -6.80 -4.58 18.70
C ARG A 226 -7.95 -3.67 18.26
N VAL A 227 -8.27 -3.73 16.97
CA VAL A 227 -9.41 -3.02 16.39
C VAL A 227 -10.29 -4.00 15.60
N LYS A 228 -11.57 -3.67 15.52
CA LYS A 228 -12.55 -4.37 14.71
C LYS A 228 -13.29 -3.39 13.79
N ARG A 229 -13.90 -3.92 12.74
CA ARG A 229 -14.73 -3.12 11.83
C ARG A 229 -16.16 -3.63 11.86
N GLU A 230 -17.06 -2.79 12.33
CA GLU A 230 -18.50 -3.06 12.36
C GLU A 230 -19.25 -1.90 11.69
N ASN A 231 -20.25 -2.21 10.88
CA ASN A 231 -21.08 -1.22 10.17
C ASN A 231 -20.27 -0.13 9.46
N ASN A 232 -19.16 -0.54 8.80
CA ASN A 232 -18.22 0.34 8.10
C ASN A 232 -17.47 1.34 9.01
N ARG A 233 -17.45 1.12 10.31
CA ARG A 233 -16.72 1.92 11.29
C ARG A 233 -15.64 1.08 11.96
N LEU A 234 -14.49 1.70 12.18
CA LEU A 234 -13.41 1.12 12.97
C LEU A 234 -13.68 1.43 14.45
N MET A 235 -13.50 0.42 15.29
CA MET A 235 -13.73 0.48 16.73
C MET A 235 -12.60 -0.27 17.45
N LEU A 236 -12.38 0.02 18.73
CA LEU A 236 -11.56 -0.85 19.59
C LEU A 236 -12.24 -2.22 19.71
N ALA A 237 -11.44 -3.29 19.75
CA ALA A 237 -11.92 -4.66 19.92
C ALA A 237 -11.74 -5.10 21.37
#